data_2b5054659b19e82ecfa6fadf3fffd7af
#
_entry.id   2b5054659b19e82ecfa6fadf3fffd7af
#
_cell.length_a   1.000
_cell.length_b   1.000
_cell.length_c   1.000
_cell.angle_alpha   90.00
_cell.angle_beta   90.00
_cell.angle_gamma   90.00
#
_symmetry.space_group_name_H-M   'P 1'
#
loop_
_entity.id
_entity.type
_entity.pdbx_description
1 polymer ?
#
loop_
_entity_poly.entity_id
_entity_poly.type
_entity_poly.pdbx_seq_one_letter_code
_entity_poly.pdbx_strand_id
1 'polypeptide(L)'
;MKQARELGYSWAVVPAPRQGGRQEQSTALIELLDTLNIEKVYVLGASAGGTPAIRFALDYPERASGLILLSSAPVWDKKPQKLPGRMGPASVVNRNYLMWLLSPFFQLIFGLPSNTIYGMLPLRERQAGIDIDAPITNPDMAVHYEHYPVETLKPPVLLLHAKDDRVVPFAPPQGQVQASLHRYPNLTTVLFDTGGHMIQGYPGKVHHAITQFIRETS
;
A
#
# COMPACT_ATOMS: atom_id res chain seq x y z
N MET A 1 -12.14 -5.67 12.13
CA MET A 1 -13.05 -6.65 11.50
C MET A 1 -14.50 -6.60 12.04
N LYS A 2 -14.77 -6.55 13.36
CA LYS A 2 -16.17 -6.45 13.88
C LYS A 2 -16.94 -5.22 13.34
N GLN A 3 -16.31 -4.05 13.32
CA GLN A 3 -16.97 -2.77 12.95
C GLN A 3 -17.24 -2.59 11.44
N ALA A 4 -16.50 -3.27 10.56
CA ALA A 4 -16.81 -3.24 9.12
C ALA A 4 -18.14 -3.97 8.83
N ARG A 5 -18.48 -5.01 9.62
CA ARG A 5 -19.77 -5.71 9.52
C ARG A 5 -20.95 -4.84 9.93
N GLU A 6 -20.74 -3.89 10.85
CA GLU A 6 -21.78 -2.94 11.28
C GLU A 6 -22.16 -1.96 10.16
N LEU A 7 -21.26 -1.74 9.19
CA LEU A 7 -21.51 -0.92 8.01
C LEU A 7 -21.97 -1.75 6.79
N GLY A 8 -22.17 -3.06 6.94
CA GLY A 8 -22.55 -3.93 5.85
C GLY A 8 -21.41 -4.31 4.89
N TYR A 9 -20.15 -3.95 5.22
CA TYR A 9 -18.99 -4.30 4.39
C TYR A 9 -18.27 -5.53 4.91
N SER A 10 -17.78 -6.35 4.00
CA SER A 10 -16.87 -7.47 4.27
C SER A 10 -15.46 -7.13 3.80
N TRP A 11 -14.46 -7.64 4.51
CA TRP A 11 -13.05 -7.45 4.16
C TRP A 11 -12.46 -8.76 3.67
N ALA A 12 -11.72 -8.69 2.58
CA ALA A 12 -10.86 -9.77 2.12
C ALA A 12 -9.43 -9.25 1.99
N VAL A 13 -8.47 -10.05 2.44
CA VAL A 13 -7.05 -9.81 2.19
C VAL A 13 -6.65 -10.73 1.03
N VAL A 14 -6.24 -10.12 -0.07
CA VAL A 14 -5.77 -10.86 -1.23
C VAL A 14 -4.24 -10.86 -1.19
N PRO A 15 -3.61 -12.00 -0.91
CA PRO A 15 -2.16 -12.09 -0.98
C PRO A 15 -1.69 -11.96 -2.42
N ALA A 16 -0.49 -11.37 -2.62
CA ALA A 16 0.12 -11.35 -3.94
C ALA A 16 0.25 -12.78 -4.49
N PRO A 17 -0.04 -13.00 -5.79
CA PRO A 17 0.18 -14.29 -6.42
C PRO A 17 1.65 -14.70 -6.30
N ARG A 18 1.91 -15.99 -6.23
CA ARG A 18 3.28 -16.53 -6.08
C ARG A 18 4.18 -16.26 -7.28
N GLN A 19 3.59 -15.88 -8.40
CA GLN A 19 4.27 -15.49 -9.64
C GLN A 19 3.51 -14.32 -10.25
N GLY A 20 4.24 -13.39 -10.86
CA GLY A 20 3.65 -12.27 -11.57
C GLY A 20 3.92 -10.90 -10.93
N GLY A 21 3.93 -9.89 -11.76
CA GLY A 21 4.08 -8.48 -11.38
C GLY A 21 2.72 -7.81 -11.10
N ARG A 22 2.67 -6.49 -11.29
CA ARG A 22 1.48 -5.65 -11.02
C ARG A 22 0.23 -6.06 -11.82
N GLN A 23 0.44 -6.44 -13.10
CA GLN A 23 -0.65 -6.80 -14.00
C GLN A 23 -1.35 -8.07 -13.54
N GLU A 24 -0.56 -9.08 -13.20
CA GLU A 24 -1.06 -10.36 -12.74
C GLU A 24 -1.77 -10.22 -11.39
N GLN A 25 -1.30 -9.31 -10.52
CA GLN A 25 -1.96 -9.02 -9.24
C GLN A 25 -3.31 -8.32 -9.46
N SER A 26 -3.38 -7.36 -10.39
CA SER A 26 -4.62 -6.68 -10.77
C SER A 26 -5.60 -7.64 -11.43
N THR A 27 -5.13 -8.51 -12.33
CA THR A 27 -5.94 -9.55 -12.99
C THR A 27 -6.47 -10.58 -11.98
N ALA A 28 -5.63 -11.07 -11.07
CA ALA A 28 -6.07 -12.01 -10.04
C ALA A 28 -7.17 -11.43 -9.14
N LEU A 29 -7.11 -10.12 -8.85
CA LEU A 29 -8.16 -9.47 -8.07
C LEU A 29 -9.48 -9.39 -8.84
N ILE A 30 -9.48 -9.05 -10.13
CA ILE A 30 -10.71 -9.00 -10.91
C ILE A 30 -11.33 -10.40 -11.09
N GLU A 31 -10.51 -11.42 -11.33
CA GLU A 31 -10.99 -12.82 -11.41
C GLU A 31 -11.63 -13.28 -10.09
N LEU A 32 -11.06 -12.88 -8.95
CA LEU A 32 -11.65 -13.16 -7.64
C LEU A 32 -13.01 -12.47 -7.48
N LEU A 33 -13.13 -11.20 -7.86
CA LEU A 33 -14.38 -10.46 -7.78
C LEU A 33 -15.46 -11.11 -8.66
N ASP A 34 -15.11 -11.52 -9.86
CA ASP A 34 -16.02 -12.19 -10.79
C ASP A 34 -16.46 -13.55 -10.24
N THR A 35 -15.53 -14.34 -9.68
CA THR A 35 -15.83 -15.63 -9.04
C THR A 35 -16.78 -15.48 -7.87
N LEU A 36 -16.65 -14.39 -7.10
CA LEU A 36 -17.48 -14.10 -5.94
C LEU A 36 -18.76 -13.32 -6.28
N ASN A 37 -19.00 -12.99 -7.56
CA ASN A 37 -20.09 -12.13 -8.04
C ASN A 37 -20.14 -10.77 -7.31
N ILE A 38 -18.98 -10.17 -7.05
CA ILE A 38 -18.86 -8.86 -6.44
C ILE A 38 -18.70 -7.82 -7.56
N GLU A 39 -19.66 -6.93 -7.69
CA GLU A 39 -19.68 -5.93 -8.76
C GLU A 39 -18.62 -4.83 -8.52
N LYS A 40 -18.56 -4.25 -7.34
CA LYS A 40 -17.65 -3.15 -7.00
C LYS A 40 -17.05 -3.31 -5.61
N VAL A 41 -15.85 -2.75 -5.43
CA VAL A 41 -15.13 -2.78 -4.15
C VAL A 41 -14.43 -1.45 -3.86
N TYR A 42 -14.22 -1.17 -2.57
CA TYR A 42 -13.17 -0.26 -2.13
C TYR A 42 -11.87 -1.03 -2.05
N VAL A 43 -10.86 -0.59 -2.82
CA VAL A 43 -9.54 -1.23 -2.81
C VAL A 43 -8.63 -0.52 -1.84
N LEU A 44 -8.07 -1.25 -0.88
CA LEU A 44 -7.11 -0.71 0.08
C LEU A 44 -5.72 -1.25 -0.21
N GLY A 45 -4.79 -0.34 -0.51
CA GLY A 45 -3.37 -0.63 -0.65
C GLY A 45 -2.57 -0.08 0.52
N ALA A 46 -1.97 -0.97 1.32
CA ALA A 46 -1.08 -0.58 2.41
C ALA A 46 0.37 -0.83 2.03
N SER A 47 1.27 0.13 2.32
CA SER A 47 2.70 0.00 2.03
C SER A 47 2.95 -0.39 0.56
N ALA A 48 3.67 -1.48 0.31
CA ALA A 48 3.90 -2.05 -1.03
C ALA A 48 2.61 -2.40 -1.79
N GLY A 49 1.53 -2.72 -1.07
CA GLY A 49 0.22 -3.01 -1.66
C GLY A 49 -0.44 -1.82 -2.38
N GLY A 50 0.11 -0.61 -2.25
CA GLY A 50 -0.35 0.54 -3.01
C GLY A 50 -0.17 0.40 -4.51
N THR A 51 0.95 -0.17 -4.95
CA THR A 51 1.25 -0.39 -6.38
C THR A 51 0.15 -1.20 -7.09
N PRO A 52 -0.19 -2.42 -6.64
CA PRO A 52 -1.27 -3.18 -7.26
C PRO A 52 -2.67 -2.56 -7.05
N ALA A 53 -2.90 -1.87 -5.93
CA ALA A 53 -4.18 -1.21 -5.70
C ALA A 53 -4.40 -0.03 -6.67
N ILE A 54 -3.39 0.81 -6.90
CA ILE A 54 -3.42 1.87 -7.90
C ILE A 54 -3.61 1.28 -9.30
N ARG A 55 -2.87 0.20 -9.62
CA ARG A 55 -2.98 -0.45 -10.92
C ARG A 55 -4.39 -0.99 -11.15
N PHE A 56 -4.98 -1.65 -10.15
CA PHE A 56 -6.37 -2.13 -10.24
C PHE A 56 -7.36 -0.99 -10.50
N ALA A 57 -7.24 0.13 -9.78
CA ALA A 57 -8.13 1.26 -9.94
C ALA A 57 -7.97 1.96 -11.31
N LEU A 58 -6.79 1.88 -11.92
CA LEU A 58 -6.53 2.37 -13.29
C LEU A 58 -7.07 1.41 -14.36
N ASP A 59 -6.88 0.09 -14.18
CA ASP A 59 -7.28 -0.92 -15.17
C ASP A 59 -8.78 -1.20 -15.14
N TYR A 60 -9.40 -1.13 -13.97
CA TYR A 60 -10.81 -1.49 -13.74
C TYR A 60 -11.57 -0.40 -12.97
N PRO A 61 -11.62 0.84 -13.50
CA PRO A 61 -12.21 1.97 -12.78
C PRO A 61 -13.70 1.80 -12.48
N GLU A 62 -14.40 0.99 -13.28
CA GLU A 62 -15.83 0.66 -13.08
C GLU A 62 -16.05 -0.34 -11.95
N ARG A 63 -14.99 -1.08 -11.56
CA ARG A 63 -15.02 -2.09 -10.49
C ARG A 63 -14.50 -1.53 -9.15
N ALA A 64 -13.93 -0.33 -9.15
CA ALA A 64 -13.42 0.37 -7.98
C ALA A 64 -14.38 1.48 -7.54
N SER A 65 -15.06 1.32 -6.40
CA SER A 65 -15.85 2.39 -5.78
C SER A 65 -14.98 3.48 -5.17
N GLY A 66 -13.76 3.13 -4.75
CA GLY A 66 -12.77 4.05 -4.21
C GLY A 66 -11.43 3.36 -3.97
N LEU A 67 -10.37 4.16 -3.92
CA LEU A 67 -9.01 3.73 -3.65
C LEU A 67 -8.53 4.29 -2.30
N ILE A 68 -8.09 3.44 -1.41
CA ILE A 68 -7.58 3.82 -0.08
C ILE A 68 -6.10 3.46 0.00
N LEU A 69 -5.25 4.46 0.19
CA LEU A 69 -3.81 4.33 0.28
C LEU A 69 -3.35 4.58 1.73
N LEU A 70 -2.92 3.52 2.42
CA LEU A 70 -2.51 3.57 3.82
C LEU A 70 -0.99 3.39 3.93
N SER A 71 -0.27 4.44 4.29
CA SER A 71 1.22 4.44 4.33
C SER A 71 1.82 3.80 3.08
N SER A 72 1.20 4.06 1.95
CA SER A 72 1.47 3.40 0.68
C SER A 72 2.67 4.01 -0.02
N ALA A 73 3.37 3.18 -0.79
CA ALA A 73 4.34 3.67 -1.76
C ALA A 73 3.65 4.66 -2.72
N PRO A 74 4.21 5.86 -2.93
CA PRO A 74 3.61 6.88 -3.77
C PRO A 74 3.89 6.61 -5.24
N VAL A 75 3.04 7.14 -6.11
CA VAL A 75 3.47 7.43 -7.48
C VAL A 75 4.57 8.49 -7.46
N TRP A 76 5.40 8.52 -8.47
CA TRP A 76 6.44 9.54 -8.59
C TRP A 76 5.84 10.84 -9.14
N ASP A 77 6.26 12.00 -8.62
CA ASP A 77 5.89 13.30 -9.15
C ASP A 77 6.31 13.45 -10.63
N LYS A 78 7.56 13.07 -10.90
CA LYS A 78 8.17 13.06 -12.23
C LYS A 78 8.90 11.75 -12.45
N LYS A 79 9.03 11.36 -13.72
CA LYS A 79 9.83 10.19 -14.06
C LYS A 79 11.24 10.31 -13.48
N PRO A 80 11.70 9.38 -12.64
CA PRO A 80 13.00 9.48 -12.02
C PRO A 80 14.10 9.33 -13.06
N GLN A 81 15.11 10.19 -13.01
CA GLN A 81 16.27 10.11 -13.90
C GLN A 81 17.13 8.86 -13.64
N LYS A 82 17.22 8.46 -12.35
CA LYS A 82 17.88 7.24 -11.93
C LYS A 82 16.83 6.28 -11.39
N LEU A 83 16.68 5.16 -12.04
CA LEU A 83 15.74 4.15 -11.62
C LEU A 83 16.16 3.55 -10.27
N PRO A 84 15.25 3.44 -9.30
CA PRO A 84 15.53 2.70 -8.09
C PRO A 84 15.76 1.23 -8.44
N GLY A 85 16.73 0.64 -7.79
CA GLY A 85 16.93 -0.80 -7.85
C GLY A 85 15.93 -1.53 -6.92
N ARG A 86 16.42 -2.54 -6.23
CA ARG A 86 15.63 -3.25 -5.22
C ARG A 86 15.13 -2.30 -4.12
N MET A 87 13.82 -2.22 -3.93
CA MET A 87 13.15 -1.44 -2.89
C MET A 87 12.52 -2.39 -1.87
N GLY A 88 13.19 -2.57 -0.74
CA GLY A 88 12.74 -3.49 0.31
C GLY A 88 13.90 -3.95 1.20
N PRO A 89 13.65 -4.84 2.15
CA PRO A 89 14.68 -5.35 3.05
C PRO A 89 15.84 -5.97 2.25
N ALA A 90 17.05 -5.71 2.70
CA ALA A 90 18.23 -6.37 2.12
C ALA A 90 18.08 -7.89 2.28
N SER A 91 18.45 -8.64 1.24
CA SER A 91 18.31 -10.10 1.24
C SER A 91 19.05 -10.78 2.40
N VAL A 92 20.14 -10.18 2.89
CA VAL A 92 20.92 -10.68 4.04
C VAL A 92 20.12 -10.69 5.34
N VAL A 93 19.23 -9.72 5.56
CA VAL A 93 18.38 -9.65 6.77
C VAL A 93 17.10 -10.46 6.63
N ASN A 94 16.82 -10.98 5.45
CA ASN A 94 15.61 -11.74 5.14
C ASN A 94 15.70 -13.20 5.63
N ARG A 95 16.12 -13.38 6.87
CA ARG A 95 16.24 -14.66 7.59
C ARG A 95 15.47 -14.58 8.89
N ASN A 96 14.68 -15.59 9.20
CA ASN A 96 13.83 -15.64 10.40
C ASN A 96 14.60 -15.24 11.68
N TYR A 97 15.77 -15.83 11.89
CA TYR A 97 16.58 -15.56 13.08
C TYR A 97 17.05 -14.10 13.13
N LEU A 98 17.52 -13.54 12.02
CA LEU A 98 17.98 -12.15 11.97
C LEU A 98 16.83 -11.17 12.15
N MET A 99 15.71 -11.40 11.52
CA MET A 99 14.50 -10.57 11.68
C MET A 99 14.01 -10.62 13.13
N TRP A 100 14.00 -11.79 13.75
CA TRP A 100 13.65 -11.94 15.17
C TRP A 100 14.63 -11.20 16.08
N LEU A 101 15.94 -11.41 15.89
CA LEU A 101 17.00 -10.79 16.70
C LEU A 101 17.00 -9.26 16.57
N LEU A 102 16.80 -8.75 15.35
CA LEU A 102 16.84 -7.32 15.05
C LEU A 102 15.51 -6.61 15.31
N SER A 103 14.43 -7.35 15.57
CA SER A 103 13.09 -6.80 15.72
C SER A 103 12.97 -5.64 16.73
N PRO A 104 13.67 -5.60 17.88
CA PRO A 104 13.63 -4.47 18.80
C PRO A 104 14.17 -3.17 18.19
N PHE A 105 15.11 -3.28 17.26
CA PHE A 105 15.74 -2.14 16.60
C PHE A 105 14.90 -1.58 15.45
N PHE A 106 14.00 -2.39 14.87
CA PHE A 106 13.12 -1.94 13.79
C PHE A 106 12.20 -0.80 14.22
N GLN A 107 11.78 -0.79 15.48
CA GLN A 107 10.98 0.32 16.00
C GLN A 107 11.79 1.62 16.05
N LEU A 108 13.04 1.56 16.48
CA LEU A 108 13.91 2.74 16.56
C LEU A 108 14.31 3.26 15.18
N ILE A 109 14.58 2.36 14.24
CA ILE A 109 15.09 2.72 12.91
C ILE A 109 13.95 3.07 11.94
N PHE A 110 12.90 2.29 11.92
CA PHE A 110 11.83 2.35 10.90
C PHE A 110 10.45 2.69 11.48
N GLY A 111 10.30 2.83 12.77
CA GLY A 111 8.98 2.98 13.40
C GLY A 111 8.11 1.73 13.32
N LEU A 112 8.71 0.54 13.11
CA LEU A 112 8.01 -0.73 13.02
C LEU A 112 8.06 -1.47 14.36
N PRO A 113 6.91 -1.69 15.04
CA PRO A 113 6.91 -2.41 16.30
C PRO A 113 7.31 -3.88 16.12
N SER A 114 7.94 -4.45 17.15
CA SER A 114 8.41 -5.85 17.12
C SER A 114 7.30 -6.85 16.82
N ASN A 115 6.07 -6.60 17.31
CA ASN A 115 4.92 -7.46 17.03
C ASN A 115 4.55 -7.50 15.54
N THR A 116 4.76 -6.41 14.80
CA THR A 116 4.60 -6.39 13.33
C THR A 116 5.60 -7.33 12.69
N ILE A 117 6.87 -7.27 13.12
CA ILE A 117 7.92 -8.16 12.61
C ILE A 117 7.61 -9.62 12.95
N TYR A 118 7.18 -9.90 14.18
CA TYR A 118 6.80 -11.26 14.58
C TYR A 118 5.62 -11.81 13.77
N GLY A 119 4.64 -10.96 13.43
CA GLY A 119 3.52 -11.31 12.55
C GLY A 119 3.93 -11.65 11.10
N MET A 120 5.15 -11.25 10.70
CA MET A 120 5.70 -11.59 9.39
C MET A 120 6.43 -12.94 9.39
N LEU A 121 6.76 -13.49 10.54
CA LEU A 121 7.48 -14.77 10.64
C LEU A 121 6.51 -15.97 10.52
N PRO A 122 6.93 -17.10 9.95
CA PRO A 122 8.23 -17.33 9.32
C PRO A 122 8.30 -16.73 7.90
N LEU A 123 9.39 -16.01 7.61
CA LEU A 123 9.61 -15.39 6.30
C LEU A 123 9.61 -16.40 5.14
N ARG A 124 10.00 -17.64 5.41
CA ARG A 124 10.05 -18.70 4.39
C ARG A 124 8.72 -18.88 3.66
N GLU A 125 7.61 -18.72 4.35
CA GLU A 125 6.28 -18.84 3.75
C GLU A 125 5.92 -17.65 2.85
N ARG A 126 6.61 -16.52 3.04
CA ARG A 126 6.43 -15.26 2.31
C ARG A 126 7.56 -14.95 1.34
N GLN A 127 8.58 -15.83 1.29
CA GLN A 127 9.80 -15.57 0.52
C GLN A 127 9.50 -15.32 -0.95
N ALA A 128 8.64 -16.12 -1.56
CA ALA A 128 8.27 -15.94 -2.96
C ALA A 128 7.66 -14.56 -3.25
N GLY A 129 6.81 -14.03 -2.34
CA GLY A 129 6.28 -12.67 -2.45
C GLY A 129 7.37 -11.61 -2.30
N ILE A 130 8.25 -11.75 -1.31
CA ILE A 130 9.35 -10.80 -1.07
C ILE A 130 10.32 -10.75 -2.26
N ASP A 131 10.57 -11.90 -2.89
CA ASP A 131 11.47 -12.00 -4.04
C ASP A 131 10.88 -11.36 -5.31
N ILE A 132 9.55 -11.21 -5.36
CA ILE A 132 8.84 -10.47 -6.41
C ILE A 132 8.69 -9.00 -6.00
N ASP A 133 8.21 -8.72 -4.80
CA ASP A 133 7.85 -7.37 -4.39
C ASP A 133 9.05 -6.43 -4.36
N ALA A 134 10.15 -6.85 -3.77
CA ALA A 134 11.29 -5.97 -3.58
C ALA A 134 12.00 -5.56 -4.88
N PRO A 135 12.26 -6.45 -5.87
CA PRO A 135 12.91 -6.07 -7.13
C PRO A 135 11.94 -5.66 -8.24
N ILE A 136 10.67 -6.04 -8.17
CA ILE A 136 9.70 -5.87 -9.26
C ILE A 136 8.56 -4.94 -8.86
N THR A 137 7.74 -5.33 -7.88
CA THR A 137 6.50 -4.60 -7.55
C THR A 137 6.78 -3.22 -6.94
N ASN A 138 7.70 -3.14 -5.98
CA ASN A 138 7.98 -1.88 -5.28
C ASN A 138 8.62 -0.81 -6.18
N PRO A 139 9.60 -1.10 -7.06
CA PRO A 139 10.15 -0.10 -7.97
C PRO A 139 9.27 0.17 -9.20
N ASP A 140 8.20 -0.58 -9.41
CA ASP A 140 7.42 -0.60 -10.64
C ASP A 140 6.89 0.78 -11.06
N MET A 141 6.35 1.56 -10.12
CA MET A 141 5.84 2.91 -10.41
C MET A 141 6.93 3.90 -10.84
N ALA A 142 8.20 3.61 -10.54
CA ALA A 142 9.34 4.38 -11.04
C ALA A 142 9.81 3.87 -12.40
N VAL A 143 9.92 2.55 -12.54
CA VAL A 143 10.42 1.88 -13.75
C VAL A 143 9.45 2.07 -14.92
N HIS A 144 8.16 1.91 -14.64
CA HIS A 144 7.08 2.02 -15.62
C HIS A 144 6.21 3.25 -15.36
N TYR A 145 6.83 4.40 -15.10
CA TYR A 145 6.16 5.66 -14.74
C TYR A 145 4.94 5.97 -15.62
N GLU A 146 5.07 5.78 -16.92
CA GLU A 146 4.03 6.07 -17.92
C GLU A 146 2.79 5.15 -17.78
N HIS A 147 2.92 4.03 -17.09
CA HIS A 147 1.81 3.12 -16.83
C HIS A 147 0.98 3.52 -15.61
N TYR A 148 1.35 4.62 -14.93
CA TYR A 148 0.64 5.13 -13.76
C TYR A 148 0.11 6.56 -13.96
N PRO A 149 -0.78 6.77 -14.96
CA PRO A 149 -1.41 8.05 -15.20
C PRO A 149 -2.51 8.29 -14.16
N VAL A 150 -2.14 8.48 -12.89
CA VAL A 150 -3.10 8.62 -11.79
C VAL A 150 -3.97 9.86 -11.92
N GLU A 151 -3.60 10.79 -12.78
CA GLU A 151 -4.40 11.95 -13.18
C GLU A 151 -5.70 11.54 -13.90
N THR A 152 -5.75 10.31 -14.41
CA THR A 152 -6.94 9.76 -15.10
C THR A 152 -7.82 8.90 -14.21
N LEU A 153 -7.47 8.75 -12.92
CA LEU A 153 -8.27 7.99 -11.96
C LEU A 153 -9.70 8.55 -11.87
N LYS A 154 -10.67 7.67 -12.08
CA LYS A 154 -12.09 7.98 -11.91
C LYS A 154 -12.56 7.82 -10.47
N PRO A 155 -12.20 6.72 -9.77
CA PRO A 155 -12.63 6.53 -8.39
C PRO A 155 -11.98 7.58 -7.47
N PRO A 156 -12.70 8.01 -6.42
CA PRO A 156 -12.13 8.88 -5.38
C PRO A 156 -11.00 8.18 -4.64
N VAL A 157 -10.06 8.97 -4.14
CA VAL A 157 -8.86 8.47 -3.46
C VAL A 157 -8.79 9.01 -2.04
N LEU A 158 -8.60 8.14 -1.07
CA LEU A 158 -8.23 8.49 0.31
C LEU A 158 -6.78 8.11 0.57
N LEU A 159 -5.95 9.07 0.96
CA LEU A 159 -4.58 8.83 1.37
C LEU A 159 -4.42 9.11 2.86
N LEU A 160 -3.97 8.09 3.62
CA LEU A 160 -3.62 8.21 5.03
C LEU A 160 -2.11 7.98 5.18
N HIS A 161 -1.40 8.95 5.78
CA HIS A 161 0.05 8.88 5.91
C HIS A 161 0.56 9.61 7.15
N ALA A 162 1.61 9.07 7.78
CA ALA A 162 2.31 9.77 8.85
C ALA A 162 3.53 10.51 8.30
N LYS A 163 3.70 11.79 8.69
CA LYS A 163 4.82 12.61 8.20
C LYS A 163 6.19 12.12 8.66
N ASP A 164 6.22 11.39 9.77
CA ASP A 164 7.42 10.78 10.36
C ASP A 164 7.67 9.34 9.89
N ASP A 165 6.96 8.87 8.85
CA ASP A 165 7.19 7.56 8.25
C ASP A 165 8.61 7.47 7.66
N ARG A 166 9.41 6.51 8.16
CA ARG A 166 10.80 6.29 7.73
C ARG A 166 10.93 5.13 6.72
N VAL A 167 9.87 4.37 6.51
CA VAL A 167 9.82 3.28 5.51
C VAL A 167 9.39 3.83 4.16
N VAL A 168 8.35 4.66 4.16
CA VAL A 168 7.86 5.41 3.01
C VAL A 168 7.87 6.89 3.38
N PRO A 169 9.01 7.59 3.25
CA PRO A 169 9.14 8.96 3.70
C PRO A 169 8.17 9.90 3.00
N PHE A 170 7.55 10.79 3.79
CA PHE A 170 6.51 11.68 3.30
C PHE A 170 7.05 12.79 2.41
N ALA A 171 8.07 13.51 2.88
CA ALA A 171 8.57 14.72 2.23
C ALA A 171 9.92 14.53 1.54
N PRO A 172 10.21 15.31 0.47
CA PRO A 172 11.54 15.38 -0.12
C PRO A 172 12.61 15.80 0.90
N PRO A 173 13.89 15.44 0.68
CA PRO A 173 14.42 14.74 -0.50
C PRO A 173 14.26 13.21 -0.44
N GLN A 174 13.91 12.62 0.72
CA GLN A 174 13.85 11.17 0.90
C GLN A 174 12.54 10.57 0.41
N GLY A 175 11.44 11.34 0.42
CA GLY A 175 10.09 10.89 0.10
C GLY A 175 9.49 11.57 -1.10
N GLN A 176 8.50 10.89 -1.71
CA GLN A 176 7.78 11.36 -2.88
C GLN A 176 6.29 11.57 -2.61
N VAL A 177 5.77 11.14 -1.44
CA VAL A 177 4.33 11.20 -1.14
C VAL A 177 3.81 12.61 -1.28
N GLN A 178 4.40 13.57 -0.57
CA GLN A 178 3.99 14.97 -0.61
C GLN A 178 4.07 15.56 -2.02
N ALA A 179 5.14 15.29 -2.74
CA ALA A 179 5.37 15.84 -4.08
C ALA A 179 4.34 15.34 -5.10
N SER A 180 3.81 14.13 -4.92
CA SER A 180 2.89 13.50 -5.86
C SER A 180 1.40 13.72 -5.57
N LEU A 181 1.04 14.35 -4.46
CA LEU A 181 -0.38 14.53 -4.07
C LEU A 181 -1.20 15.24 -5.15
N HIS A 182 -0.63 16.25 -5.81
CA HIS A 182 -1.30 17.02 -6.84
C HIS A 182 -1.66 16.23 -8.11
N ARG A 183 -1.05 15.04 -8.28
CA ARG A 183 -1.34 14.17 -9.43
C ARG A 183 -2.70 13.47 -9.33
N TYR A 184 -3.29 13.38 -8.15
CA TYR A 184 -4.57 12.70 -7.95
C TYR A 184 -5.74 13.68 -8.11
N PRO A 185 -6.69 13.46 -9.03
CA PRO A 185 -7.76 14.42 -9.31
C PRO A 185 -8.79 14.57 -8.19
N ASN A 186 -9.13 13.47 -7.50
CA ASN A 186 -10.16 13.39 -6.46
C ASN A 186 -9.55 12.85 -5.17
N LEU A 187 -8.63 13.61 -4.56
CA LEU A 187 -7.87 13.18 -3.41
C LEU A 187 -8.37 13.78 -2.10
N THR A 188 -8.69 12.94 -1.15
CA THR A 188 -8.82 13.27 0.27
C THR A 188 -7.58 12.82 1.01
N THR A 189 -6.97 13.69 1.81
CA THR A 189 -5.77 13.36 2.60
C THR A 189 -6.05 13.42 4.09
N VAL A 190 -5.58 12.43 4.83
CA VAL A 190 -5.54 12.43 6.29
C VAL A 190 -4.10 12.21 6.73
N LEU A 191 -3.46 13.29 7.16
CA LEU A 191 -2.06 13.30 7.55
C LEU A 191 -1.92 13.31 9.06
N PHE A 192 -0.99 12.51 9.55
CA PHE A 192 -0.63 12.42 10.96
C PHE A 192 0.79 12.97 11.14
N ASP A 193 1.00 13.81 12.15
CA ASP A 193 2.34 14.37 12.39
C ASP A 193 3.32 13.28 12.86
N THR A 194 2.81 12.30 13.60
CA THR A 194 3.56 11.15 14.13
C THR A 194 2.80 9.85 13.94
N GLY A 195 3.46 8.71 14.18
CA GLY A 195 2.85 7.39 14.12
C GLY A 195 3.66 6.39 13.28
N GLY A 196 4.65 6.88 12.56
CA GLY A 196 5.51 6.06 11.71
C GLY A 196 4.73 5.32 10.63
N HIS A 197 5.36 4.30 10.07
CA HIS A 197 4.78 3.53 8.96
C HIS A 197 3.43 2.85 9.27
N MET A 198 3.18 2.55 10.53
CA MET A 198 1.94 1.89 10.96
C MET A 198 0.88 2.85 11.50
N ILE A 199 1.12 4.18 11.43
CA ILE A 199 0.24 5.22 11.99
C ILE A 199 -0.16 4.87 13.44
N GLN A 200 0.85 4.51 14.25
CA GLN A 200 0.64 4.05 15.63
C GLN A 200 0.03 5.16 16.49
N GLY A 201 -0.79 4.76 17.44
CA GLY A 201 -1.48 5.68 18.35
C GLY A 201 -2.79 6.24 17.81
N TYR A 202 -3.11 6.04 16.53
CA TYR A 202 -4.30 6.63 15.89
C TYR A 202 -5.30 5.64 15.28
N PRO A 203 -5.49 4.41 15.81
CA PRO A 203 -6.36 3.43 15.16
C PRO A 203 -7.81 3.92 15.01
N GLY A 204 -8.31 4.69 15.98
CA GLY A 204 -9.65 5.27 15.91
C GLY A 204 -9.79 6.33 14.83
N LYS A 205 -8.78 7.19 14.63
CA LYS A 205 -8.79 8.22 13.57
C LYS A 205 -8.67 7.59 12.19
N VAL A 206 -7.81 6.58 12.02
CA VAL A 206 -7.68 5.81 10.76
C VAL A 206 -9.01 5.15 10.41
N HIS A 207 -9.62 4.46 11.37
CA HIS A 207 -10.90 3.82 11.18
C HIS A 207 -12.00 4.82 10.81
N HIS A 208 -12.08 5.95 11.53
CA HIS A 208 -13.06 6.99 11.27
C HIS A 208 -12.90 7.56 9.86
N ALA A 209 -11.69 7.89 9.45
CA ALA A 209 -11.42 8.44 8.12
C ALA A 209 -11.84 7.47 6.99
N ILE A 210 -11.51 6.19 7.12
CA ILE A 210 -11.92 5.17 6.15
C ILE A 210 -13.44 5.04 6.10
N THR A 211 -14.09 4.96 7.27
CA THR A 211 -15.55 4.84 7.37
C THR A 211 -16.26 6.04 6.78
N GLN A 212 -15.77 7.25 7.07
CA GLN A 212 -16.32 8.49 6.53
C GLN A 212 -16.17 8.53 5.02
N PHE A 213 -14.97 8.23 4.51
CA PHE A 213 -14.72 8.20 3.08
C PHE A 213 -15.66 7.24 2.34
N ILE A 214 -15.83 6.02 2.87
CA ILE A 214 -16.76 5.05 2.29
C ILE A 214 -18.19 5.59 2.26
N ARG A 215 -18.67 6.21 3.36
CA ARG A 215 -20.04 6.76 3.44
C ARG A 215 -20.28 7.93 2.47
N GLU A 216 -19.27 8.75 2.24
CA GLU A 216 -19.39 9.93 1.37
C GLU A 216 -19.29 9.59 -0.11
N THR A 217 -18.78 8.39 -0.45
CA THR A 217 -18.50 7.98 -1.83
C THR A 217 -19.28 6.72 -2.27
N SER A 218 -20.17 6.21 -1.41
CA SER A 218 -21.07 5.06 -1.72
C SER A 218 -22.26 5.42 -2.54
#